data_57d9830e369c3f7cd3f7bddbdc0974e1
#
_entry.id   57d9830e369c3f7cd3f7bddbdc0974e1
#
_cell.length_a   1.000
_cell.length_b   1.000
_cell.length_c   1.000
_cell.angle_alpha   90.00
_cell.angle_beta   90.00
_cell.angle_gamma   90.00
#
_symmetry.space_group_name_H-M   'P 1'
#
loop_
_entity.id
_entity.type
_entity.pdbx_description
1 polymer ?
#
loop_
_entity_poly.entity_id
_entity_poly.type
_entity_poly.pdbx_seq_one_letter_code
_entity_poly.pdbx_strand_id
1 'polypeptide(L)'
;MPELPEIQALAERLTDAVGGATFDGADPLQFSSLKTVTPRASELVGKTVETVGRRGKYLLFELGGPRIALHLSQGGRIDVEQPPKSTKPRGGVVRLRFDNRTTVLAKEFGRERKAGWWVLAEGDEGPLAKLGPEPDSAEFEQLVLSGDDGRRVHTILRDQRTVAGIGRGYSDDILHRARLSPYASLGSLEETQRRGLLDAVHEVLEEALEQERRRTGGLPTKLGDHFTVHGRYGEPCPRCGNDLRRVSYESHEVAYCPNCQTGGKVLADRRLSRLIR
;
A
#
# COMPACT_ATOMS: atom_id res chain seq x y z
N MET A 1 -1.18 -4.17 -5.87
CA MET A 1 -0.68 -4.33 -4.47
C MET A 1 -1.55 -3.46 -3.61
N PRO A 2 -2.07 -3.96 -2.48
CA PRO A 2 -2.73 -3.07 -1.54
C PRO A 2 -1.78 -1.97 -1.08
N GLU A 3 -2.28 -0.74 -1.01
CA GLU A 3 -1.53 0.44 -0.57
C GLU A 3 -2.13 0.95 0.74
N LEU A 4 -1.77 2.14 1.19
CA LEU A 4 -2.18 2.67 2.49
C LEU A 4 -3.70 2.61 2.74
N PRO A 5 -4.58 3.11 1.85
CA PRO A 5 -6.02 3.12 2.13
C PRO A 5 -6.61 1.72 2.30
N GLU A 6 -6.23 0.77 1.43
CA GLU A 6 -6.71 -0.61 1.52
C GLU A 6 -6.21 -1.30 2.78
N ILE A 7 -4.95 -1.05 3.17
CA ILE A 7 -4.37 -1.65 4.39
C ILE A 7 -5.00 -1.04 5.63
N GLN A 8 -5.28 0.27 5.64
CA GLN A 8 -5.94 0.95 6.76
C GLN A 8 -7.36 0.42 6.99
N ALA A 9 -8.18 0.39 5.93
CA ALA A 9 -9.54 -0.13 6.02
C ALA A 9 -9.56 -1.62 6.42
N LEU A 10 -8.55 -2.38 5.98
CA LEU A 10 -8.41 -3.79 6.36
C LEU A 10 -8.01 -3.92 7.83
N ALA A 11 -7.11 -3.09 8.34
CA ALA A 11 -6.70 -3.07 9.74
C ALA A 11 -7.90 -2.79 10.67
N GLU A 12 -8.75 -1.82 10.31
CA GLU A 12 -9.98 -1.50 11.04
C GLU A 12 -10.92 -2.72 11.11
N ARG A 13 -11.19 -3.37 9.98
CA ARG A 13 -12.02 -4.58 9.93
C ARG A 13 -11.45 -5.76 10.71
N LEU A 14 -10.12 -5.89 10.72
CA LEU A 14 -9.47 -6.94 11.49
C LEU A 14 -9.51 -6.64 12.99
N THR A 15 -9.43 -5.38 13.40
CA THR A 15 -9.67 -4.98 14.79
C THR A 15 -11.08 -5.36 15.22
N ASP A 16 -12.10 -5.10 14.39
CA ASP A 16 -13.48 -5.51 14.70
C ASP A 16 -13.63 -7.04 14.81
N ALA A 17 -12.88 -7.79 14.01
CA ALA A 17 -13.00 -9.25 13.97
C ALA A 17 -12.24 -9.97 15.10
N VAL A 18 -11.08 -9.45 15.50
CA VAL A 18 -10.17 -10.15 16.45
C VAL A 18 -9.66 -9.28 17.59
N GLY A 19 -10.03 -8.00 17.68
CA GLY A 19 -9.71 -7.15 18.82
C GLY A 19 -10.32 -7.70 20.11
N GLY A 20 -9.53 -7.75 21.18
CA GLY A 20 -9.90 -8.37 22.43
C GLY A 20 -9.84 -9.90 22.45
N ALA A 21 -9.66 -10.57 21.33
CA ALA A 21 -9.49 -12.03 21.28
C ALA A 21 -8.06 -12.45 21.64
N THR A 22 -7.93 -13.66 22.18
CA THR A 22 -6.64 -14.24 22.53
C THR A 22 -6.03 -14.95 21.32
N PHE A 23 -4.76 -14.67 21.06
CA PHE A 23 -4.01 -15.36 20.01
C PHE A 23 -3.78 -16.84 20.39
N ASP A 24 -4.27 -17.77 19.57
CA ASP A 24 -4.21 -19.21 19.79
C ASP A 24 -3.10 -19.88 18.96
N GLY A 25 -2.50 -19.16 18.02
CA GLY A 25 -1.38 -19.66 17.25
C GLY A 25 -1.40 -19.26 15.78
N ALA A 26 -0.36 -19.69 15.08
CA ALA A 26 -0.20 -19.47 13.64
C ALA A 26 0.10 -20.79 12.94
N ASP A 27 -0.54 -21.01 11.78
CA ASP A 27 -0.22 -22.10 10.86
C ASP A 27 0.53 -21.53 9.66
N PRO A 28 1.86 -21.68 9.56
CA PRO A 28 2.62 -21.30 8.38
C PRO A 28 2.22 -22.19 7.20
N LEU A 29 1.55 -21.64 6.20
CA LEU A 29 1.10 -22.38 5.02
C LEU A 29 2.14 -22.34 3.89
N GLN A 30 3.04 -21.37 3.93
CA GLN A 30 4.20 -21.23 3.06
C GLN A 30 5.44 -21.03 3.93
N PHE A 31 6.37 -21.96 3.87
CA PHE A 31 7.56 -21.95 4.74
C PHE A 31 8.39 -20.67 4.63
N SER A 32 8.63 -20.17 3.43
CA SER A 32 9.45 -18.97 3.18
C SER A 32 8.76 -17.65 3.56
N SER A 33 7.50 -17.69 4.00
CA SER A 33 6.73 -16.47 4.33
C SER A 33 7.03 -15.91 5.72
N LEU A 34 7.39 -16.75 6.69
CA LEU A 34 7.89 -16.30 7.98
C LEU A 34 9.33 -15.80 7.83
N LYS A 35 9.57 -14.57 8.27
CA LYS A 35 10.84 -13.87 8.07
C LYS A 35 11.68 -13.73 9.33
N THR A 36 11.15 -14.11 10.48
CA THR A 36 11.83 -14.10 11.79
C THR A 36 11.98 -15.52 12.32
N VAL A 37 13.04 -15.75 13.08
CA VAL A 37 13.29 -17.02 13.77
C VAL A 37 12.96 -16.88 15.25
N THR A 38 13.22 -15.72 15.81
CA THR A 38 12.99 -15.37 17.21
C THR A 38 12.40 -13.95 17.26
N PRO A 39 11.36 -13.73 18.08
CA PRO A 39 10.60 -14.73 18.86
C PRO A 39 9.81 -15.67 17.96
N ARG A 40 9.42 -16.84 18.48
CA ARG A 40 8.54 -17.78 17.78
C ARG A 40 7.09 -17.38 17.95
N ALA A 41 6.24 -17.65 16.97
CA ALA A 41 4.81 -17.39 17.07
C ALA A 41 4.14 -18.09 18.26
N SER A 42 4.67 -19.26 18.67
CA SER A 42 4.20 -19.98 19.85
C SER A 42 4.42 -19.24 21.18
N GLU A 43 5.36 -18.30 21.23
CA GLU A 43 5.63 -17.48 22.42
C GLU A 43 4.56 -16.38 22.61
N LEU A 44 3.76 -16.12 21.58
CA LEU A 44 2.66 -15.15 21.62
C LEU A 44 1.31 -15.79 21.98
N VAL A 45 1.23 -17.12 22.04
CA VAL A 45 0.00 -17.82 22.41
C VAL A 45 -0.43 -17.41 23.81
N GLY A 46 -1.72 -17.15 23.97
CA GLY A 46 -2.31 -16.65 25.22
C GLY A 46 -2.27 -15.12 25.38
N LYS A 47 -1.64 -14.39 24.46
CA LYS A 47 -1.67 -12.91 24.46
C LYS A 47 -2.93 -12.39 23.77
N THR A 48 -3.49 -11.32 24.33
CA THR A 48 -4.68 -10.65 23.78
C THR A 48 -4.28 -9.69 22.65
N VAL A 49 -5.04 -9.70 21.57
CA VAL A 49 -4.93 -8.69 20.50
C VAL A 49 -5.54 -7.38 21.01
N GLU A 50 -4.73 -6.37 21.21
CA GLU A 50 -5.21 -5.06 21.64
C GLU A 50 -5.89 -4.34 20.45
N THR A 51 -5.23 -4.35 19.31
CA THR A 51 -5.72 -3.76 18.06
C THR A 51 -4.97 -4.34 16.87
N VAL A 52 -5.53 -4.16 15.69
CA VAL A 52 -4.81 -4.37 14.43
C VAL A 52 -4.61 -3.00 13.78
N GLY A 53 -3.37 -2.53 13.79
CA GLY A 53 -2.97 -1.27 13.18
C GLY A 53 -2.27 -1.46 11.83
N ARG A 54 -1.68 -0.39 11.34
CA ARG A 54 -0.79 -0.42 10.18
C ARG A 54 0.42 0.50 10.35
N ARG A 55 1.46 0.20 9.56
CA ARG A 55 2.58 1.11 9.29
C ARG A 55 2.95 0.96 7.81
N GLY A 56 2.85 2.05 7.04
CA GLY A 56 2.98 1.96 5.58
C GLY A 56 2.01 0.94 4.99
N LYS A 57 2.55 -0.13 4.38
CA LYS A 57 1.76 -1.24 3.78
C LYS A 57 1.80 -2.52 4.60
N TYR A 58 2.16 -2.44 5.86
CA TYR A 58 2.15 -3.54 6.81
C TYR A 58 0.92 -3.48 7.72
N LEU A 59 0.28 -4.63 7.93
CA LEU A 59 -0.69 -4.84 9.01
C LEU A 59 0.10 -5.21 10.27
N LEU A 60 -0.32 -4.70 11.41
CA LEU A 60 0.31 -4.91 12.72
C LEU A 60 -0.72 -5.41 13.71
N PHE A 61 -0.61 -6.66 14.14
CA PHE A 61 -1.41 -7.22 15.23
C PHE A 61 -0.65 -6.95 16.53
N GLU A 62 -1.13 -6.01 17.32
CA GLU A 62 -0.53 -5.61 18.59
C GLU A 62 -0.99 -6.54 19.72
N LEU A 63 -0.04 -7.13 20.47
CA LEU A 63 -0.27 -8.21 21.42
C LEU A 63 0.29 -7.87 22.82
N GLY A 64 0.15 -6.62 23.24
CA GLY A 64 0.62 -6.17 24.55
C GLY A 64 2.14 -6.18 24.67
N GLY A 65 2.82 -5.48 23.77
CA GLY A 65 4.27 -5.37 23.63
C GLY A 65 4.80 -6.03 22.36
N PRO A 66 4.85 -7.37 22.24
CA PRO A 66 5.20 -8.01 20.98
C PRO A 66 4.08 -7.89 19.95
N ARG A 67 4.43 -8.02 18.65
CA ARG A 67 3.46 -7.88 17.55
C ARG A 67 3.73 -8.84 16.39
N ILE A 68 2.70 -9.10 15.61
CA ILE A 68 2.83 -9.79 14.32
C ILE A 68 2.69 -8.73 13.21
N ALA A 69 3.73 -8.57 12.39
CA ALA A 69 3.68 -7.75 11.19
C ALA A 69 3.39 -8.63 9.97
N LEU A 70 2.53 -8.17 9.06
CA LEU A 70 2.16 -8.87 7.84
C LEU A 70 2.19 -7.93 6.64
N HIS A 71 2.94 -8.30 5.61
CA HIS A 71 3.01 -7.59 4.33
C HIS A 71 2.42 -8.43 3.20
N LEU A 72 1.38 -7.91 2.54
CA LEU A 72 0.60 -8.64 1.54
C LEU A 72 1.25 -8.70 0.15
N SER A 73 2.30 -7.90 -0.11
CA SER A 73 2.92 -7.82 -1.43
C SER A 73 1.90 -7.46 -2.54
N GLN A 74 2.13 -7.89 -3.79
CA GLN A 74 1.31 -7.48 -4.93
C GLN A 74 -0.02 -8.23 -5.03
N GLY A 75 -0.01 -9.52 -4.78
CA GLY A 75 -1.14 -10.42 -4.95
C GLY A 75 -1.81 -10.86 -3.66
N GLY A 76 -1.41 -10.26 -2.53
CA GLY A 76 -1.90 -10.67 -1.22
C GLY A 76 -3.35 -10.28 -0.96
N ARG A 77 -4.05 -11.16 -0.25
CA ARG A 77 -5.43 -11.00 0.21
C ARG A 77 -5.57 -11.55 1.61
N ILE A 78 -6.53 -11.02 2.34
CA ILE A 78 -6.93 -11.53 3.66
C ILE A 78 -8.36 -12.02 3.57
N ASP A 79 -8.59 -13.20 4.13
CA ASP A 79 -9.91 -13.71 4.44
C ASP A 79 -10.06 -13.82 5.96
N VAL A 80 -11.20 -13.40 6.49
CA VAL A 80 -11.62 -13.72 7.85
C VAL A 80 -12.50 -14.96 7.76
N GLU A 81 -12.07 -16.05 8.41
CA GLU A 81 -12.81 -17.31 8.42
C GLU A 81 -13.50 -17.48 9.78
N GLN A 82 -14.82 -17.54 9.78
CA GLN A 82 -15.65 -17.78 10.96
C GLN A 82 -16.86 -18.64 10.56
N PRO A 83 -16.90 -19.94 10.95
CA PRO A 83 -15.92 -20.67 11.75
C PRO A 83 -14.61 -20.95 11.01
N PRO A 84 -13.54 -21.32 11.75
CA PRO A 84 -12.25 -21.69 11.17
C PRO A 84 -12.35 -22.85 10.18
N LYS A 85 -11.57 -22.78 9.09
CA LYS A 85 -11.47 -23.86 8.11
C LYS A 85 -10.17 -24.64 8.30
N SER A 86 -10.23 -25.96 8.15
CA SER A 86 -9.07 -26.85 8.28
C SER A 86 -8.29 -27.04 6.98
N THR A 87 -8.91 -26.74 5.83
CA THR A 87 -8.30 -26.97 4.51
C THR A 87 -7.16 -26.01 4.23
N LYS A 88 -6.07 -26.51 3.62
CA LYS A 88 -5.00 -25.65 3.10
C LYS A 88 -5.43 -25.02 1.78
N PRO A 89 -5.67 -23.70 1.73
CA PRO A 89 -6.12 -23.04 0.51
C PRO A 89 -4.95 -22.84 -0.46
N ARG A 90 -5.27 -22.79 -1.75
CA ARG A 90 -4.31 -22.41 -2.78
C ARG A 90 -3.78 -20.98 -2.48
N GLY A 91 -2.47 -20.83 -2.52
CA GLY A 91 -1.83 -19.54 -2.26
C GLY A 91 -1.78 -19.14 -0.79
N GLY A 92 -2.12 -20.04 0.15
CA GLY A 92 -2.04 -19.76 1.58
C GLY A 92 -0.62 -19.36 2.00
N VAL A 93 -0.52 -18.30 2.80
CA VAL A 93 0.73 -17.75 3.35
C VAL A 93 0.82 -18.12 4.83
N VAL A 94 -0.14 -17.67 5.61
CA VAL A 94 -0.27 -17.96 7.05
C VAL A 94 -1.72 -17.88 7.45
N ARG A 95 -2.10 -18.71 8.42
CA ARG A 95 -3.39 -18.61 9.11
C ARG A 95 -3.13 -18.31 10.59
N LEU A 96 -3.61 -17.16 11.06
CA LEU A 96 -3.58 -16.76 12.47
C LEU A 96 -4.88 -17.20 13.13
N ARG A 97 -4.80 -17.89 14.26
CA ARG A 97 -5.97 -18.42 15.01
C ARG A 97 -6.20 -17.63 16.28
N PHE A 98 -7.49 -17.47 16.63
CA PHE A 98 -7.93 -16.74 17.81
C PHE A 98 -9.00 -17.54 18.56
N ASP A 99 -9.10 -17.36 19.87
CA ASP A 99 -10.00 -18.10 20.78
C ASP A 99 -11.48 -17.83 20.52
N ASN A 100 -11.83 -16.71 19.91
CA ASN A 100 -13.19 -16.35 19.49
C ASN A 100 -13.69 -17.13 18.27
N ARG A 101 -13.04 -18.24 17.92
CA ARG A 101 -13.32 -19.07 16.74
C ARG A 101 -13.21 -18.33 15.40
N THR A 102 -12.39 -17.30 15.36
CA THR A 102 -12.03 -16.59 14.13
C THR A 102 -10.62 -16.97 13.70
N THR A 103 -10.39 -17.06 12.40
CA THR A 103 -9.04 -17.12 11.84
C THR A 103 -8.85 -16.06 10.78
N VAL A 104 -7.65 -15.49 10.74
CA VAL A 104 -7.23 -14.56 9.72
C VAL A 104 -6.27 -15.29 8.77
N LEU A 105 -6.72 -15.51 7.54
CA LEU A 105 -5.97 -16.22 6.52
C LEU A 105 -5.38 -15.24 5.50
N ALA A 106 -4.05 -15.14 5.48
CA ALA A 106 -3.34 -14.46 4.42
C ALA A 106 -3.08 -15.40 3.23
N LYS A 107 -3.38 -14.92 2.03
CA LYS A 107 -3.16 -15.61 0.74
C LYS A 107 -2.41 -14.72 -0.24
N GLU A 108 -1.68 -15.31 -1.18
CA GLU A 108 -1.03 -14.58 -2.27
C GLU A 108 -1.22 -15.32 -3.60
N PHE A 109 -1.72 -14.59 -4.61
CA PHE A 109 -2.03 -15.12 -5.94
C PHE A 109 -1.06 -14.65 -7.04
N GLY A 110 -0.02 -13.90 -6.69
CA GLY A 110 0.96 -13.40 -7.66
C GLY A 110 1.90 -14.48 -8.19
N ARG A 111 2.56 -14.22 -9.33
CA ARG A 111 3.66 -15.06 -9.84
C ARG A 111 4.86 -15.06 -8.90
N GLU A 112 5.19 -13.90 -8.35
CA GLU A 112 6.23 -13.71 -7.35
C GLU A 112 5.59 -13.76 -5.97
N ARG A 113 5.88 -14.81 -5.21
CA ARG A 113 5.37 -14.97 -3.85
C ARG A 113 6.28 -14.23 -2.88
N LYS A 114 5.97 -12.97 -2.64
CA LYS A 114 6.74 -12.05 -1.78
C LYS A 114 6.01 -11.64 -0.51
N ALA A 115 4.78 -12.10 -0.29
CA ALA A 115 4.09 -11.90 0.97
C ALA A 115 4.93 -12.47 2.12
N GLY A 116 4.99 -11.75 3.21
CA GLY A 116 5.80 -12.13 4.36
C GLY A 116 5.15 -11.69 5.66
N TRP A 117 5.47 -12.41 6.72
CA TRP A 117 5.07 -12.06 8.06
C TRP A 117 6.24 -12.24 9.04
N TRP A 118 6.20 -11.47 10.10
CA TRP A 118 7.23 -11.36 11.13
C TRP A 118 6.58 -11.48 12.49
N VAL A 119 7.28 -12.12 13.41
CA VAL A 119 6.99 -12.03 14.84
C VAL A 119 8.06 -11.10 15.41
N LEU A 120 7.64 -10.01 16.02
CA LEU A 120 8.52 -8.97 16.53
C LEU A 120 8.39 -8.89 18.05
N ALA A 121 9.52 -8.86 18.75
CA ALA A 121 9.55 -8.58 20.18
C ALA A 121 9.09 -7.14 20.46
N GLU A 122 8.79 -6.84 21.71
CA GLU A 122 8.53 -5.48 22.13
C GLU A 122 9.74 -4.59 21.82
N GLY A 123 9.47 -3.43 21.21
CA GLY A 123 10.49 -2.49 20.76
C GLY A 123 11.24 -2.88 19.48
N ASP A 124 11.05 -4.10 18.96
CA ASP A 124 11.64 -4.49 17.67
C ASP A 124 10.81 -3.93 16.51
N GLU A 125 11.46 -3.14 15.67
CA GLU A 125 10.85 -2.56 14.47
C GLU A 125 10.94 -3.48 13.25
N GLY A 126 11.87 -4.41 13.22
CA GLY A 126 12.05 -5.36 12.12
C GLY A 126 12.07 -4.70 10.74
N PRO A 127 11.15 -5.08 9.82
CA PRO A 127 11.08 -4.48 8.49
C PRO A 127 10.60 -3.02 8.50
N LEU A 128 9.97 -2.55 9.58
CA LEU A 128 9.39 -1.20 9.69
C LEU A 128 10.47 -0.14 9.87
N ALA A 129 11.63 -0.48 10.46
CA ALA A 129 12.77 0.43 10.68
C ALA A 129 13.29 1.11 9.39
N LYS A 130 12.97 0.56 8.23
CA LYS A 130 13.39 1.10 6.92
C LYS A 130 12.35 1.99 6.27
N LEU A 131 11.19 2.15 6.89
CA LEU A 131 10.12 2.96 6.33
C LEU A 131 10.35 4.44 6.61
N GLY A 132 10.13 5.27 5.60
CA GLY A 132 10.06 6.72 5.75
C GLY A 132 8.80 7.16 6.53
N PRO A 133 8.59 8.45 6.71
CA PRO A 133 7.42 9.00 7.40
C PRO A 133 6.10 8.58 6.73
N GLU A 134 5.02 8.66 7.47
CA GLU A 134 3.67 8.53 6.93
C GLU A 134 3.30 9.79 6.12
N PRO A 135 2.40 9.68 5.12
CA PRO A 135 2.04 10.82 4.26
C PRO A 135 1.35 11.99 4.97
N ASP A 136 0.80 11.76 6.16
CA ASP A 136 0.13 12.74 7.01
C ASP A 136 1.03 13.29 8.12
N SER A 137 2.33 12.95 8.13
CA SER A 137 3.27 13.39 9.16
C SER A 137 3.91 14.74 8.82
N ALA A 138 4.30 15.47 9.87
CA ALA A 138 5.04 16.73 9.75
C ALA A 138 6.39 16.56 9.03
N GLU A 139 7.03 15.39 9.19
CA GLU A 139 8.29 15.07 8.52
C GLU A 139 8.12 14.98 7.00
N PHE A 140 7.01 14.37 6.53
CA PHE A 140 6.71 14.33 5.09
C PHE A 140 6.34 15.71 4.56
N GLU A 141 5.54 16.49 5.30
CA GLU A 141 5.22 17.88 4.95
C GLU A 141 6.51 18.72 4.78
N GLN A 142 7.42 18.64 5.74
CA GLN A 142 8.71 19.32 5.68
C GLN A 142 9.55 18.87 4.50
N LEU A 143 9.59 17.56 4.20
CA LEU A 143 10.28 17.01 3.03
C LEU A 143 9.76 17.63 1.73
N VAL A 144 8.46 17.77 1.60
CA VAL A 144 7.84 18.34 0.38
C VAL A 144 8.07 19.84 0.30
N LEU A 145 7.87 20.57 1.40
CA LEU A 145 7.95 22.04 1.39
C LEU A 145 9.37 22.58 1.29
N SER A 146 10.32 21.95 1.98
CA SER A 146 11.70 22.44 2.09
C SER A 146 12.71 21.59 1.30
N GLY A 147 12.30 20.45 0.75
CA GLY A 147 13.21 19.53 0.07
C GLY A 147 13.73 20.07 -1.26
N ASP A 148 15.00 19.84 -1.51
CA ASP A 148 15.69 20.13 -2.77
C ASP A 148 15.97 18.85 -3.60
N ASP A 149 15.29 17.74 -3.24
CA ASP A 149 15.46 16.43 -3.87
C ASP A 149 15.22 16.51 -5.38
N GLY A 150 16.26 16.25 -6.14
CA GLY A 150 16.22 16.27 -7.62
C GLY A 150 15.46 15.08 -8.23
N ARG A 151 15.06 14.08 -7.42
CA ARG A 151 14.27 12.95 -7.90
C ARG A 151 12.88 13.41 -8.35
N ARG A 152 12.29 12.64 -9.25
CA ARG A 152 10.92 12.87 -9.71
C ARG A 152 9.91 12.61 -8.58
N VAL A 153 8.88 13.44 -8.53
CA VAL A 153 7.82 13.34 -7.50
C VAL A 153 7.23 11.92 -7.44
N HIS A 154 6.91 11.29 -8.58
CA HIS A 154 6.38 9.93 -8.57
C HIS A 154 7.37 8.90 -7.99
N THR A 155 8.68 9.11 -8.13
CA THR A 155 9.70 8.24 -7.55
C THR A 155 9.76 8.40 -6.04
N ILE A 156 9.68 9.64 -5.55
CA ILE A 156 9.63 10.00 -4.13
C ILE A 156 8.39 9.36 -3.49
N LEU A 157 7.21 9.58 -4.05
CA LEU A 157 5.94 9.05 -3.53
C LEU A 157 5.92 7.52 -3.43
N ARG A 158 6.61 6.81 -4.31
CA ARG A 158 6.64 5.34 -4.32
C ARG A 158 7.75 4.71 -3.50
N ASP A 159 8.77 5.46 -3.16
CA ASP A 159 9.88 4.97 -2.36
C ASP A 159 9.48 4.90 -0.89
N GLN A 160 9.25 3.69 -0.41
CA GLN A 160 8.79 3.42 0.96
C GLN A 160 9.78 3.89 2.03
N ARG A 161 11.02 4.22 1.67
CA ARG A 161 12.03 4.81 2.58
C ARG A 161 11.89 6.33 2.66
N THR A 162 11.25 6.93 1.66
CA THR A 162 11.02 8.38 1.60
C THR A 162 9.64 8.75 2.14
N VAL A 163 8.61 8.00 1.76
CA VAL A 163 7.25 8.08 2.33
C VAL A 163 6.61 6.70 2.31
N ALA A 164 6.07 6.28 3.44
CA ALA A 164 5.49 4.96 3.57
C ALA A 164 4.02 4.94 3.09
N GLY A 165 3.58 3.82 2.54
CA GLY A 165 2.17 3.58 2.24
C GLY A 165 1.72 3.88 0.82
N ILE A 166 2.29 4.87 0.13
CA ILE A 166 1.95 5.20 -1.26
C ILE A 166 2.64 4.24 -2.23
N GLY A 167 1.97 3.86 -3.29
CA GLY A 167 2.52 3.01 -4.35
C GLY A 167 2.26 3.58 -5.74
N ARG A 168 2.15 2.69 -6.73
CA ARG A 168 2.00 3.12 -8.14
C ARG A 168 0.64 3.72 -8.42
N GLY A 169 -0.42 3.13 -7.84
CA GLY A 169 -1.78 3.55 -8.11
C GLY A 169 -2.01 4.96 -7.63
N TYR A 170 -1.79 5.18 -6.35
CA TYR A 170 -2.01 6.51 -5.77
C TYR A 170 -1.00 7.53 -6.24
N SER A 171 0.26 7.18 -6.56
CA SER A 171 1.20 8.16 -7.10
C SER A 171 0.75 8.75 -8.44
N ASP A 172 0.12 7.95 -9.32
CA ASP A 172 -0.44 8.44 -10.58
C ASP A 172 -1.63 9.37 -10.34
N ASP A 173 -2.55 8.98 -9.46
CA ASP A 173 -3.74 9.75 -9.12
C ASP A 173 -3.40 11.06 -8.39
N ILE A 174 -2.43 11.03 -7.48
CA ILE A 174 -1.91 12.23 -6.79
C ILE A 174 -1.30 13.22 -7.80
N LEU A 175 -0.44 12.75 -8.70
CA LEU A 175 0.13 13.62 -9.74
C LEU A 175 -0.95 14.21 -10.64
N HIS A 176 -1.98 13.46 -10.98
CA HIS A 176 -3.11 13.95 -11.75
C HIS A 176 -3.92 15.00 -10.96
N ARG A 177 -4.18 14.75 -9.67
CA ARG A 177 -4.90 15.68 -8.78
C ARG A 177 -4.13 17.00 -8.66
N ALA A 178 -2.83 16.94 -8.42
CA ALA A 178 -1.92 18.08 -8.30
C ALA A 178 -1.58 18.74 -9.66
N ARG A 179 -2.04 18.21 -10.79
CA ARG A 179 -1.70 18.66 -12.16
C ARG A 179 -0.21 18.69 -12.46
N LEU A 180 0.56 17.81 -11.83
CA LEU A 180 2.00 17.73 -12.02
C LEU A 180 2.36 16.74 -13.13
N SER A 181 3.33 17.12 -13.96
CA SER A 181 3.88 16.23 -14.97
C SER A 181 4.47 14.96 -14.35
N PRO A 182 4.34 13.77 -14.98
CA PRO A 182 5.11 12.59 -14.61
C PRO A 182 6.61 12.81 -14.48
N TYR A 183 7.13 13.85 -15.16
CA TYR A 183 8.55 14.20 -15.15
C TYR A 183 8.92 15.32 -14.16
N ALA A 184 7.95 15.88 -13.44
CA ALA A 184 8.24 16.91 -12.44
C ALA A 184 9.19 16.35 -11.37
N SER A 185 10.24 17.10 -11.04
CA SER A 185 11.12 16.81 -9.90
C SER A 185 10.76 17.69 -8.72
N LEU A 186 10.93 17.18 -7.50
CA LEU A 186 10.54 17.91 -6.30
C LEU A 186 11.29 19.25 -6.20
N GLY A 187 12.61 19.25 -6.48
CA GLY A 187 13.44 20.44 -6.43
C GLY A 187 13.05 21.54 -7.43
N SER A 188 12.29 21.19 -8.51
CA SER A 188 11.84 22.15 -9.52
C SER A 188 10.43 22.70 -9.26
N LEU A 189 9.76 22.27 -8.19
CA LEU A 189 8.41 22.74 -7.89
C LEU A 189 8.44 24.11 -7.20
N GLU A 190 7.58 25.00 -7.68
CA GLU A 190 7.26 26.24 -6.99
C GLU A 190 6.52 25.97 -5.67
N GLU A 191 6.55 26.91 -4.73
CA GLU A 191 5.91 26.74 -3.41
C GLU A 191 4.42 26.37 -3.54
N THR A 192 3.69 27.00 -4.43
CA THR A 192 2.27 26.71 -4.68
C THR A 192 2.04 25.30 -5.20
N GLN A 193 2.96 24.78 -6.02
CA GLN A 193 2.90 23.40 -6.51
C GLN A 193 3.21 22.39 -5.40
N ARG A 194 4.13 22.72 -4.49
CA ARG A 194 4.46 21.89 -3.32
C ARG A 194 3.27 21.77 -2.37
N ARG A 195 2.59 22.88 -2.06
CA ARG A 195 1.35 22.89 -1.26
C ARG A 195 0.25 22.09 -1.96
N GLY A 196 0.02 22.35 -3.26
CA GLY A 196 -0.95 21.57 -4.03
C GLY A 196 -0.63 20.07 -4.16
N LEU A 197 0.65 19.68 -4.06
CA LEU A 197 1.04 18.27 -3.97
C LEU A 197 0.64 17.67 -2.62
N LEU A 198 0.86 18.37 -1.51
CA LEU A 198 0.44 17.91 -0.17
C LEU A 198 -1.08 17.77 -0.07
N ASP A 199 -1.81 18.79 -0.54
CA ASP A 199 -3.27 18.74 -0.59
C ASP A 199 -3.76 17.54 -1.39
N ALA A 200 -3.16 17.31 -2.57
CA ALA A 200 -3.51 16.17 -3.41
C ALA A 200 -3.17 14.82 -2.76
N VAL A 201 -2.10 14.71 -1.98
CA VAL A 201 -1.77 13.49 -1.23
C VAL A 201 -2.86 13.20 -0.20
N HIS A 202 -3.24 14.19 0.61
CA HIS A 202 -4.26 14.03 1.64
C HIS A 202 -5.63 13.69 1.03
N GLU A 203 -6.10 14.49 0.07
CA GLU A 203 -7.39 14.29 -0.58
C GLU A 203 -7.53 12.92 -1.25
N VAL A 204 -6.54 12.52 -2.03
CA VAL A 204 -6.59 11.24 -2.77
C VAL A 204 -6.58 10.05 -1.82
N LEU A 205 -5.76 10.09 -0.77
CA LEU A 205 -5.69 8.99 0.20
C LEU A 205 -6.93 8.91 1.09
N GLU A 206 -7.49 10.06 1.50
CA GLU A 206 -8.71 10.11 2.29
C GLU A 206 -9.94 9.64 1.50
N GLU A 207 -10.14 10.15 0.28
CA GLU A 207 -11.22 9.71 -0.62
C GLU A 207 -11.15 8.19 -0.87
N ALA A 208 -9.95 7.66 -1.10
CA ALA A 208 -9.75 6.24 -1.32
C ALA A 208 -10.04 5.41 -0.04
N LEU A 209 -9.62 5.90 1.13
CA LEU A 209 -9.89 5.23 2.41
C LEU A 209 -11.39 5.17 2.69
N GLU A 210 -12.13 6.26 2.45
CA GLU A 210 -13.57 6.27 2.59
C GLU A 210 -14.26 5.26 1.65
N GLN A 211 -13.79 5.15 0.40
CA GLN A 211 -14.30 4.16 -0.54
C GLN A 211 -14.03 2.73 -0.06
N GLU A 212 -12.83 2.46 0.44
CA GLU A 212 -12.48 1.15 0.99
C GLU A 212 -13.27 0.81 2.28
N ARG A 213 -13.56 1.79 3.15
CA ARG A 213 -14.42 1.62 4.34
C ARG A 213 -15.85 1.23 3.95
N ARG A 214 -16.39 1.81 2.88
CA ARG A 214 -17.75 1.48 2.37
C ARG A 214 -17.80 0.12 1.69
N ARG A 215 -16.67 -0.44 1.30
CA ARG A 215 -16.59 -1.75 0.63
C ARG A 215 -16.93 -2.88 1.59
N THR A 216 -17.82 -3.76 1.19
CA THR A 216 -18.16 -4.98 1.93
C THR A 216 -17.40 -6.19 1.37
N GLY A 217 -17.08 -7.18 2.22
CA GLY A 217 -16.56 -8.47 1.77
C GLY A 217 -15.05 -8.55 1.53
N GLY A 218 -14.23 -7.75 2.20
CA GLY A 218 -12.76 -7.80 2.11
C GLY A 218 -12.19 -7.20 0.82
N LEU A 219 -10.90 -7.41 0.56
CA LEU A 219 -10.25 -6.84 -0.62
C LEU A 219 -10.73 -7.54 -1.91
N PRO A 220 -11.08 -6.79 -2.96
CA PRO A 220 -11.53 -7.35 -4.22
C PRO A 220 -10.41 -8.14 -4.91
N THR A 221 -10.80 -9.07 -5.77
CA THR A 221 -9.85 -9.87 -6.57
C THR A 221 -8.98 -8.98 -7.46
N LYS A 222 -9.57 -7.94 -8.06
CA LYS A 222 -8.89 -6.92 -8.85
C LYS A 222 -8.93 -5.61 -8.07
N LEU A 223 -7.77 -5.15 -7.60
CA LEU A 223 -7.62 -3.82 -7.02
C LEU A 223 -7.59 -2.76 -8.13
N GLY A 224 -8.01 -1.54 -7.81
CA GLY A 224 -7.84 -0.39 -8.68
C GLY A 224 -9.07 -0.02 -9.50
N ASP A 225 -10.23 -0.56 -9.16
CA ASP A 225 -11.52 -0.14 -9.74
C ASP A 225 -11.90 1.31 -9.39
N HIS A 226 -11.29 1.84 -8.33
CA HIS A 226 -11.50 3.20 -7.81
C HIS A 226 -10.46 4.22 -8.30
N PHE A 227 -9.38 3.79 -8.96
CA PHE A 227 -8.37 4.73 -9.43
C PHE A 227 -8.89 5.70 -10.49
N THR A 228 -8.47 6.95 -10.37
CA THR A 228 -8.88 8.04 -11.27
C THR A 228 -8.20 7.94 -12.64
N VAL A 229 -6.90 7.68 -12.68
CA VAL A 229 -6.12 7.57 -13.91
C VAL A 229 -5.24 6.33 -13.98
N HIS A 230 -4.84 5.74 -12.84
CA HIS A 230 -3.97 4.59 -12.83
C HIS A 230 -4.60 3.38 -13.53
N GLY A 231 -3.90 2.81 -14.50
CA GLY A 231 -4.38 1.66 -15.27
C GLY A 231 -5.47 1.97 -16.31
N ARG A 232 -5.84 3.23 -16.52
CA ARG A 232 -6.94 3.68 -17.39
C ARG A 232 -6.43 4.29 -18.71
N TYR A 233 -5.32 3.79 -19.22
CA TYR A 233 -4.77 4.22 -20.51
C TYR A 233 -5.79 4.11 -21.66
N GLY A 234 -5.93 5.17 -22.43
CA GLY A 234 -6.87 5.26 -23.54
C GLY A 234 -8.31 5.60 -23.17
N GLU A 235 -8.64 5.65 -21.88
CA GLU A 235 -9.94 6.13 -21.41
C GLU A 235 -9.96 7.67 -21.33
N PRO A 236 -11.14 8.30 -21.38
CA PRO A 236 -11.24 9.74 -21.22
C PRO A 236 -10.86 10.18 -19.81
N CYS A 237 -10.10 11.25 -19.71
CA CYS A 237 -9.77 11.89 -18.44
C CYS A 237 -11.04 12.42 -17.77
N PRO A 238 -11.32 12.06 -16.50
CA PRO A 238 -12.56 12.47 -15.82
C PRO A 238 -12.65 13.99 -15.57
N ARG A 239 -11.53 14.73 -15.68
CA ARG A 239 -11.49 16.18 -15.50
C ARG A 239 -11.71 16.95 -16.81
N CYS A 240 -11.16 16.49 -17.94
CA CYS A 240 -11.15 17.29 -19.18
C CYS A 240 -11.57 16.53 -20.44
N GLY A 241 -11.86 15.24 -20.36
CA GLY A 241 -12.31 14.40 -21.47
C GLY A 241 -11.22 13.93 -22.43
N ASN A 242 -9.98 14.48 -22.36
CA ASN A 242 -8.89 14.03 -23.22
C ASN A 242 -8.43 12.62 -22.87
N ASP A 243 -7.97 11.85 -23.85
CA ASP A 243 -7.47 10.51 -23.65
C ASP A 243 -6.30 10.48 -22.67
N LEU A 244 -6.42 9.62 -21.68
CA LEU A 244 -5.34 9.31 -20.75
C LEU A 244 -4.20 8.60 -21.49
N ARG A 245 -2.99 9.01 -21.20
CA ARG A 245 -1.76 8.46 -21.76
C ARG A 245 -0.93 7.77 -20.69
N ARG A 246 0.07 7.05 -21.13
CA ARG A 246 1.07 6.45 -20.24
C ARG A 246 2.47 6.75 -20.76
N VAL A 247 3.40 6.78 -19.86
CA VAL A 247 4.83 6.88 -20.16
C VAL A 247 5.58 5.81 -19.38
N SER A 248 6.48 5.10 -20.06
CA SER A 248 7.33 4.12 -19.40
C SER A 248 8.51 4.80 -18.74
N TYR A 249 8.68 4.50 -17.47
CA TYR A 249 9.80 4.98 -16.68
C TYR A 249 10.47 3.80 -15.98
N GLU A 250 11.72 3.52 -16.34
CA GLU A 250 12.44 2.34 -15.87
C GLU A 250 11.66 1.03 -16.17
N SER A 251 11.18 0.36 -15.14
CA SER A 251 10.44 -0.91 -15.25
C SER A 251 8.93 -0.76 -15.07
N HIS A 252 8.39 0.45 -15.04
CA HIS A 252 6.97 0.68 -14.76
C HIS A 252 6.37 1.79 -15.63
N GLU A 253 5.06 1.80 -15.71
CA GLU A 253 4.28 2.79 -16.43
C GLU A 253 3.68 3.78 -15.43
N VAL A 254 3.61 5.05 -15.84
CA VAL A 254 2.95 6.16 -15.14
C VAL A 254 1.82 6.64 -16.03
N ALA A 255 0.59 6.58 -15.52
CA ALA A 255 -0.59 7.09 -16.21
C ALA A 255 -0.73 8.61 -15.99
N TYR A 256 -1.14 9.35 -17.02
CA TYR A 256 -1.30 10.79 -16.93
C TYR A 256 -2.27 11.34 -17.99
N CYS A 257 -2.76 12.55 -17.77
CA CYS A 257 -3.52 13.31 -18.75
C CYS A 257 -2.64 14.39 -19.39
N PRO A 258 -2.39 14.36 -20.72
CA PRO A 258 -1.57 15.39 -21.38
C PRO A 258 -2.10 16.80 -21.17
N ASN A 259 -3.40 17.00 -21.30
CA ASN A 259 -4.01 18.31 -21.15
C ASN A 259 -3.87 18.87 -19.73
N CYS A 260 -4.20 18.06 -18.71
CA CYS A 260 -4.20 18.51 -17.31
C CYS A 260 -2.81 18.69 -16.71
N GLN A 261 -1.82 17.89 -17.17
CA GLN A 261 -0.53 17.75 -16.47
C GLN A 261 0.67 18.24 -17.30
N THR A 262 0.53 18.40 -18.62
CA THR A 262 1.66 18.76 -19.50
C THR A 262 1.31 19.79 -20.57
N GLY A 263 0.21 20.55 -20.38
CA GLY A 263 -0.21 21.61 -21.31
C GLY A 263 -0.49 21.10 -22.72
N GLY A 264 -1.03 19.89 -22.86
CA GLY A 264 -1.32 19.22 -24.14
C GLY A 264 -0.15 18.45 -24.76
N LYS A 265 1.05 18.53 -24.16
CA LYS A 265 2.23 17.84 -24.69
C LYS A 265 2.17 16.34 -24.35
N VAL A 266 2.22 15.49 -25.38
CA VAL A 266 2.40 14.06 -25.22
C VAL A 266 3.88 13.78 -24.92
N LEU A 267 4.13 13.14 -23.76
CA LEU A 267 5.48 12.81 -23.35
C LEU A 267 6.03 11.63 -24.16
N ALA A 268 7.30 11.72 -24.55
CA ALA A 268 7.99 10.65 -25.27
C ALA A 268 8.13 9.40 -24.38
N ASP A 269 7.63 8.26 -24.86
CA ASP A 269 7.86 6.97 -24.24
C ASP A 269 9.23 6.44 -24.65
N ARG A 270 10.15 6.31 -23.69
CA ARG A 270 11.50 5.81 -23.94
C ARG A 270 11.57 4.36 -24.44
N ARG A 271 10.51 3.58 -24.29
CA ARG A 271 10.44 2.23 -24.88
C ARG A 271 10.26 2.30 -26.40
N LEU A 272 9.40 3.20 -26.87
CA LEU A 272 9.18 3.38 -28.31
C LEU A 272 10.43 3.93 -29.00
N SER A 273 11.17 4.84 -28.37
CA SER A 273 12.39 5.42 -28.95
C SER A 273 13.57 4.42 -29.06
N ARG A 274 13.53 3.26 -28.37
CA ARG A 274 14.51 2.18 -28.54
C ARG A 274 14.14 1.17 -29.63
N LEU A 275 12.88 1.15 -30.06
CA LEU A 275 12.38 0.27 -31.13
C LEU A 275 12.46 0.92 -32.53
N ILE A 276 12.74 2.21 -32.59
CA ILE A 276 12.82 2.99 -33.83
C ILE A 276 14.30 3.30 -34.22
N ARG A 277 15.26 2.57 -33.65
CA ARG A 277 16.66 2.61 -34.05
C ARG A 277 17.04 1.36 -34.84
#